data_cc0ad665ff6288ac2e18e5536724cc6a
#
_entry.id   cc0ad665ff6288ac2e18e5536724cc6a
#
_cell.length_a   1.000
_cell.length_b   1.000
_cell.length_c   1.000
_cell.angle_alpha   90.00
_cell.angle_beta   90.00
_cell.angle_gamma   90.00
#
_symmetry.space_group_name_H-M   'P 1'
#
loop_
_entity.id
_entity.type
_entity.pdbx_description
1 polymer ?
#
loop_
_entity_poly.entity_id
_entity_poly.type
_entity_poly.pdbx_seq_one_letter_code
_entity_poly.pdbx_strand_id
1 'polypeptide(L)'
;MYREITAVEHDRFVSESNQTNLLQSSNWPKVKDNWGSQLLGFFDGETQIASASILIKSLPLGFSMLYIPRGPIMDYSNLDIVTKVLKDLKAFGKKQRALFIKCDPLIYLKMVNAKDFENSPDEKEGLIAIDHLQRAGADWTGRTTDLAHTIQPRFQANLYANQFGLDKMSKKTRQAIRTSKNKGVDIQFGSHELLEDFAELMKKTEDRKGINLRGIDYYQKLLDTYPNNSYITMASLDVAKRLEKIEKECQIAQSERIKSLELNREKKVKQHQDTIDRLNKEIDFLKEAQKAYDRDIVPLAATLTLEFGNTSENIYAGMDDYFKSYSAPIYTWFETAQRAFERGNIWQNMGGIENDLSGGLYHFKSKFEPIIEEFIGEFNIPVNRLLYKASNHVYALRKKRNS
;
A
#
# COMPACT_ATOMS: atom_id res chain seq x y z
N MET A 1 25.33 -21.14 -10.24
CA MET A 1 26.35 -20.38 -9.47
C MET A 1 25.81 -19.01 -9.15
N TYR A 2 26.01 -18.52 -7.90
CA TYR A 2 25.63 -17.16 -7.54
C TYR A 2 26.85 -16.25 -7.39
N ARG A 3 26.69 -14.96 -7.61
CA ARG A 3 27.64 -13.91 -7.29
C ARG A 3 26.93 -12.64 -6.79
N GLU A 4 27.67 -11.80 -6.12
CA GLU A 4 27.25 -10.43 -5.85
C GLU A 4 27.15 -9.66 -7.17
N ILE A 5 26.14 -8.82 -7.27
CA ILE A 5 25.87 -7.98 -8.44
C ILE A 5 25.69 -6.52 -8.04
N THR A 6 25.88 -5.64 -8.99
CA THR A 6 25.66 -4.20 -8.78
C THR A 6 24.18 -3.87 -8.69
N ALA A 7 23.86 -2.70 -8.10
CA ALA A 7 22.51 -2.18 -8.07
C ALA A 7 21.90 -2.06 -9.49
N VAL A 8 22.68 -1.62 -10.46
CA VAL A 8 22.27 -1.48 -11.86
C VAL A 8 21.91 -2.82 -12.50
N GLU A 9 22.77 -3.86 -12.31
CA GLU A 9 22.48 -5.21 -12.81
C GLU A 9 21.21 -5.79 -12.17
N HIS A 10 21.05 -5.60 -10.86
CA HIS A 10 19.89 -6.09 -10.13
C HIS A 10 18.61 -5.40 -10.57
N ASP A 11 18.59 -4.06 -10.52
CA ASP A 11 17.38 -3.27 -10.82
C ASP A 11 16.93 -3.45 -12.27
N ARG A 12 17.86 -3.61 -13.22
CA ARG A 12 17.54 -3.94 -14.60
C ARG A 12 16.82 -5.28 -14.69
N PHE A 13 17.38 -6.35 -14.09
CA PHE A 13 16.78 -7.68 -14.10
C PHE A 13 15.38 -7.69 -13.47
N VAL A 14 15.20 -6.99 -12.35
CA VAL A 14 13.91 -6.92 -11.64
C VAL A 14 12.90 -6.10 -12.41
N SER A 15 13.29 -4.92 -12.94
CA SER A 15 12.36 -4.03 -13.64
C SER A 15 11.87 -4.56 -14.99
N GLU A 16 12.65 -5.44 -15.63
CA GLU A 16 12.29 -6.14 -16.87
C GLU A 16 11.41 -7.38 -16.62
N SER A 17 11.24 -7.79 -15.36
CA SER A 17 10.44 -8.95 -14.97
C SER A 17 8.96 -8.59 -14.77
N ASN A 18 8.06 -9.54 -15.04
CA ASN A 18 6.66 -9.46 -14.60
C ASN A 18 6.47 -9.59 -13.08
N GLN A 19 7.53 -9.88 -12.32
CA GLN A 19 7.58 -9.93 -10.88
C GLN A 19 8.19 -8.63 -10.29
N THR A 20 8.20 -7.54 -11.04
CA THR A 20 8.68 -6.23 -10.57
C THR A 20 7.96 -5.81 -9.29
N ASN A 21 8.73 -5.46 -8.26
CA ASN A 21 8.18 -4.98 -6.99
C ASN A 21 9.18 -4.08 -6.26
N LEU A 22 8.68 -3.03 -5.63
CA LEU A 22 9.47 -2.05 -4.86
C LEU A 22 10.37 -2.71 -3.81
N LEU A 23 9.89 -3.77 -3.14
CA LEU A 23 10.62 -4.46 -2.07
C LEU A 23 11.84 -5.23 -2.59
N GLN A 24 11.93 -5.46 -3.90
CA GLN A 24 13.09 -6.01 -4.58
C GLN A 24 13.97 -4.95 -5.22
N SER A 25 13.67 -3.66 -5.14
CA SER A 25 14.59 -2.61 -5.62
C SER A 25 15.88 -2.59 -4.81
N SER A 26 16.97 -2.23 -5.44
CA SER A 26 18.30 -2.07 -4.77
C SER A 26 18.29 -0.97 -3.69
N ASN A 27 17.34 -0.07 -3.74
CA ASN A 27 17.16 1.01 -2.77
C ASN A 27 16.41 0.58 -1.51
N TRP A 28 15.54 -0.45 -1.58
CA TRP A 28 14.72 -0.86 -0.43
C TRP A 28 15.53 -1.20 0.82
N PRO A 29 16.68 -1.90 0.73
CA PRO A 29 17.54 -2.15 1.90
C PRO A 29 18.01 -0.89 2.62
N LYS A 30 18.20 0.22 1.92
CA LYS A 30 18.60 1.50 2.54
C LYS A 30 17.54 2.05 3.48
N VAL A 31 16.27 1.74 3.24
CA VAL A 31 15.15 2.07 4.14
C VAL A 31 15.18 1.18 5.40
N LYS A 32 15.75 -0.02 5.29
CA LYS A 32 15.86 -1.03 6.37
C LYS A 32 17.26 -1.05 6.99
N ASP A 33 17.80 0.11 7.35
CA ASP A 33 19.16 0.32 7.84
C ASP A 33 19.57 -0.45 9.10
N ASN A 34 18.60 -0.96 9.84
CA ASN A 34 18.83 -1.86 10.98
C ASN A 34 19.03 -3.33 10.58
N TRP A 35 19.04 -3.64 9.27
CA TRP A 35 19.36 -4.94 8.69
C TRP A 35 20.56 -4.79 7.75
N GLY A 36 21.43 -5.79 7.72
CA GLY A 36 22.38 -5.91 6.63
C GLY A 36 21.66 -6.27 5.32
N SER A 37 22.35 -6.12 4.20
CA SER A 37 21.75 -6.46 2.90
C SER A 37 22.79 -6.92 1.89
N GLN A 38 22.33 -7.69 0.88
CA GLN A 38 23.15 -8.15 -0.23
C GLN A 38 22.29 -8.29 -1.49
N LEU A 39 22.83 -7.87 -2.64
CA LEU A 39 22.24 -8.13 -3.96
C LEU A 39 22.93 -9.32 -4.60
N LEU A 40 22.17 -10.36 -4.93
CA LEU A 40 22.71 -11.57 -5.57
C LEU A 40 22.08 -11.79 -6.94
N GLY A 41 22.93 -12.09 -7.93
CA GLY A 41 22.54 -12.69 -9.20
C GLY A 41 22.83 -14.20 -9.19
N PHE A 42 21.95 -14.97 -9.80
CA PHE A 42 22.09 -16.42 -9.97
C PHE A 42 22.26 -16.71 -11.46
N PHE A 43 23.22 -17.57 -11.79
CA PHE A 43 23.65 -17.77 -13.18
C PHE A 43 23.64 -19.24 -13.57
N ASP A 44 23.31 -19.49 -14.83
CA ASP A 44 23.54 -20.72 -15.55
C ASP A 44 24.54 -20.45 -16.68
N GLY A 45 25.81 -20.92 -16.49
CA GLY A 45 26.89 -20.39 -17.25
C GLY A 45 27.04 -18.89 -17.03
N GLU A 46 26.96 -18.11 -18.11
CA GLU A 46 26.99 -16.65 -18.08
C GLU A 46 25.59 -15.99 -18.04
N THR A 47 24.55 -16.78 -18.28
CA THR A 47 23.17 -16.28 -18.32
C THR A 47 22.63 -16.09 -16.90
N GLN A 48 22.18 -14.88 -16.57
CA GLN A 48 21.49 -14.62 -15.32
C GLN A 48 20.06 -15.19 -15.39
N ILE A 49 19.75 -16.11 -14.45
CA ILE A 49 18.46 -16.83 -14.38
C ILE A 49 17.61 -16.37 -13.19
N ALA A 50 18.18 -15.64 -12.24
CA ALA A 50 17.44 -15.08 -11.10
C ALA A 50 18.20 -13.92 -10.47
N SER A 51 17.48 -13.14 -9.66
CA SER A 51 18.02 -12.05 -8.85
C SER A 51 17.33 -11.96 -7.51
N ALA A 52 18.04 -11.51 -6.46
CA ALA A 52 17.45 -11.31 -5.14
C ALA A 52 18.10 -10.12 -4.41
N SER A 53 17.27 -9.24 -3.88
CA SER A 53 17.62 -8.28 -2.83
C SER A 53 17.34 -8.95 -1.48
N ILE A 54 18.39 -9.22 -0.72
CA ILE A 54 18.35 -10.01 0.51
C ILE A 54 18.61 -9.11 1.70
N LEU A 55 17.68 -9.12 2.66
CA LEU A 55 17.85 -8.48 3.97
C LEU A 55 18.43 -9.49 4.96
N ILE A 56 19.39 -9.06 5.78
CA ILE A 56 20.13 -9.92 6.71
C ILE A 56 19.87 -9.43 8.13
N LYS A 57 19.06 -10.17 8.89
CA LYS A 57 18.77 -9.86 10.29
C LYS A 57 19.73 -10.59 11.20
N SER A 58 20.50 -9.86 11.99
CA SER A 58 21.33 -10.44 13.05
C SER A 58 20.46 -11.07 14.15
N LEU A 59 20.86 -12.25 14.58
CA LEU A 59 20.25 -13.00 15.66
C LEU A 59 21.28 -13.24 16.78
N PRO A 60 20.86 -13.62 18.00
CA PRO A 60 21.78 -13.97 19.09
C PRO A 60 22.81 -15.05 18.70
N LEU A 61 23.95 -15.09 19.38
CA LEU A 61 25.04 -16.03 19.19
C LEU A 61 25.71 -15.93 17.80
N GLY A 62 25.60 -14.78 17.14
CA GLY A 62 26.20 -14.53 15.84
C GLY A 62 25.52 -15.31 14.70
N PHE A 63 24.30 -15.78 14.89
CA PHE A 63 23.47 -16.30 13.81
C PHE A 63 22.75 -15.16 13.06
N SER A 64 22.15 -15.51 11.94
CA SER A 64 21.29 -14.59 11.17
C SER A 64 20.01 -15.27 10.69
N MET A 65 19.08 -14.45 10.22
CA MET A 65 17.94 -14.80 9.38
C MET A 65 18.04 -13.98 8.11
N LEU A 66 17.88 -14.61 6.96
CA LEU A 66 17.77 -13.90 5.68
C LEU A 66 16.31 -13.74 5.31
N TYR A 67 15.98 -12.58 4.72
CA TYR A 67 14.64 -12.33 4.21
C TYR A 67 14.69 -11.76 2.80
N ILE A 68 13.92 -12.34 1.90
CA ILE A 68 13.81 -11.94 0.50
C ILE A 68 12.36 -11.50 0.26
N PRO A 69 12.03 -10.20 0.50
CA PRO A 69 10.66 -9.72 0.33
C PRO A 69 10.25 -9.73 -1.14
N ARG A 70 9.09 -10.29 -1.44
CA ARG A 70 8.51 -10.39 -2.79
C ARG A 70 9.45 -11.03 -3.83
N GLY A 71 10.38 -11.85 -3.38
CA GLY A 71 11.36 -12.53 -4.23
C GLY A 71 11.70 -13.94 -3.72
N PRO A 72 12.77 -14.56 -4.29
CA PRO A 72 13.62 -14.06 -5.39
C PRO A 72 12.89 -13.90 -6.72
N ILE A 73 13.40 -13.09 -7.62
CA ILE A 73 12.86 -12.91 -8.97
C ILE A 73 13.44 -14.01 -9.86
N MET A 74 12.60 -14.95 -10.31
CA MET A 74 13.02 -16.09 -11.15
C MET A 74 11.80 -16.73 -11.85
N ASP A 75 12.06 -17.67 -12.77
CA ASP A 75 11.03 -18.53 -13.34
C ASP A 75 10.67 -19.66 -12.36
N TYR A 76 9.53 -19.52 -11.67
CA TYR A 76 9.00 -20.52 -10.74
C TYR A 76 8.36 -21.74 -11.44
N SER A 77 8.07 -21.66 -12.74
CA SER A 77 7.54 -22.79 -13.53
C SER A 77 8.63 -23.81 -13.86
N ASN A 78 9.88 -23.43 -13.78
CA ASN A 78 11.04 -24.27 -14.07
C ASN A 78 11.66 -24.84 -12.78
N LEU A 79 11.42 -26.12 -12.49
CA LEU A 79 11.91 -26.80 -11.30
C LEU A 79 13.44 -26.79 -11.18
N ASP A 80 14.17 -26.89 -12.30
CA ASP A 80 15.64 -26.91 -12.29
C ASP A 80 16.20 -25.54 -11.87
N ILE A 81 15.60 -24.45 -12.35
CA ILE A 81 15.94 -23.09 -11.92
C ILE A 81 15.64 -22.91 -10.43
N VAL A 82 14.43 -23.28 -9.97
CA VAL A 82 14.06 -23.18 -8.56
C VAL A 82 15.03 -23.98 -7.68
N THR A 83 15.33 -25.24 -8.05
CA THR A 83 16.27 -26.10 -7.31
C THR A 83 17.68 -25.51 -7.23
N LYS A 84 18.19 -24.98 -8.34
CA LYS A 84 19.49 -24.35 -8.43
C LYS A 84 19.59 -23.09 -7.58
N VAL A 85 18.59 -22.20 -7.68
CA VAL A 85 18.53 -20.96 -6.92
C VAL A 85 18.45 -21.24 -5.42
N LEU A 86 17.59 -22.17 -4.98
CA LEU A 86 17.46 -22.51 -3.56
C LEU A 86 18.74 -23.18 -3.01
N LYS A 87 19.44 -24.00 -3.81
CA LYS A 87 20.75 -24.56 -3.47
C LYS A 87 21.78 -23.45 -3.25
N ASP A 88 21.85 -22.50 -4.16
CA ASP A 88 22.78 -21.37 -4.10
C ASP A 88 22.45 -20.43 -2.94
N LEU A 89 21.15 -20.15 -2.68
CA LEU A 89 20.69 -19.41 -1.51
C LEU A 89 21.09 -20.09 -0.19
N LYS A 90 20.94 -21.42 -0.08
CA LYS A 90 21.41 -22.18 1.09
C LYS A 90 22.93 -22.08 1.26
N ALA A 91 23.70 -22.09 0.18
CA ALA A 91 25.17 -21.93 0.22
C ALA A 91 25.54 -20.52 0.70
N PHE A 92 24.88 -19.48 0.22
CA PHE A 92 25.03 -18.11 0.72
C PHE A 92 24.63 -18.01 2.19
N GLY A 93 23.47 -18.56 2.57
CA GLY A 93 22.98 -18.56 3.95
C GLY A 93 23.95 -19.20 4.93
N LYS A 94 24.67 -20.29 4.54
CA LYS A 94 25.72 -20.89 5.35
C LYS A 94 26.86 -19.91 5.62
N LYS A 95 27.32 -19.15 4.61
CA LYS A 95 28.37 -18.11 4.78
C LYS A 95 27.90 -17.00 5.74
N GLN A 96 26.61 -16.65 5.71
CA GLN A 96 26.00 -15.66 6.60
C GLN A 96 25.58 -16.22 7.97
N ARG A 97 25.90 -17.48 8.28
CA ARG A 97 25.49 -18.21 9.51
C ARG A 97 23.96 -18.15 9.71
N ALA A 98 23.19 -18.16 8.62
CA ALA A 98 21.74 -18.10 8.69
C ALA A 98 21.16 -19.43 9.17
N LEU A 99 20.14 -19.34 10.07
CA LEU A 99 19.36 -20.49 10.49
C LEU A 99 18.40 -20.93 9.37
N PHE A 100 17.77 -19.96 8.73
CA PHE A 100 16.88 -20.13 7.59
C PHE A 100 16.79 -18.86 6.75
N ILE A 101 16.25 -19.03 5.56
CA ILE A 101 15.90 -17.93 4.65
C ILE A 101 14.38 -17.90 4.55
N LYS A 102 13.78 -16.74 4.77
CA LYS A 102 12.35 -16.52 4.54
C LYS A 102 12.17 -15.80 3.20
N CYS A 103 11.17 -16.18 2.43
CA CYS A 103 10.74 -15.47 1.23
C CYS A 103 9.24 -15.53 1.05
N ASP A 104 8.68 -14.55 0.32
CA ASP A 104 7.27 -14.44 0.00
C ASP A 104 7.10 -13.97 -1.46
N PRO A 105 7.35 -14.86 -2.43
CA PRO A 105 7.39 -14.51 -3.85
C PRO A 105 6.13 -13.78 -4.35
N LEU A 106 6.33 -12.90 -5.34
CA LEU A 106 5.25 -12.19 -6.02
C LEU A 106 4.58 -13.12 -7.05
N ILE A 107 3.95 -14.18 -6.57
CA ILE A 107 3.22 -15.17 -7.37
C ILE A 107 1.82 -15.30 -6.78
N TYR A 108 0.82 -15.37 -7.65
CA TYR A 108 -0.58 -15.35 -7.27
C TYR A 108 -1.19 -16.75 -7.21
N LEU A 109 -2.05 -16.97 -6.19
CA LEU A 109 -3.03 -18.05 -6.18
C LEU A 109 -4.34 -17.60 -6.82
N LYS A 110 -4.69 -16.32 -6.67
CA LYS A 110 -5.85 -15.72 -7.35
C LYS A 110 -5.56 -14.26 -7.69
N MET A 111 -6.10 -13.83 -8.83
CA MET A 111 -6.03 -12.46 -9.31
C MET A 111 -7.35 -12.12 -10.00
N VAL A 112 -8.36 -11.71 -9.22
CA VAL A 112 -9.74 -11.60 -9.68
C VAL A 112 -10.47 -10.43 -9.05
N ASN A 113 -11.60 -10.01 -9.64
CA ASN A 113 -12.50 -9.08 -8.99
C ASN A 113 -13.09 -9.69 -7.69
N ALA A 114 -13.35 -8.84 -6.68
CA ALA A 114 -13.86 -9.30 -5.39
C ALA A 114 -15.13 -10.17 -5.49
N LYS A 115 -16.04 -9.83 -6.40
CA LYS A 115 -17.31 -10.58 -6.62
C LYS A 115 -17.09 -12.02 -7.12
N ASP A 116 -15.98 -12.26 -7.79
CA ASP A 116 -15.65 -13.57 -8.41
C ASP A 116 -14.72 -14.41 -7.52
N PHE A 117 -14.22 -13.83 -6.41
CA PHE A 117 -13.14 -14.40 -5.60
C PHE A 117 -13.47 -15.79 -5.04
N GLU A 118 -14.66 -15.99 -4.48
CA GLU A 118 -15.04 -17.28 -3.87
C GLU A 118 -15.21 -18.39 -4.89
N ASN A 119 -15.66 -18.05 -6.11
CA ASN A 119 -15.96 -19.02 -7.16
C ASN A 119 -14.79 -19.25 -8.13
N SER A 120 -13.72 -18.44 -8.03
CA SER A 120 -12.56 -18.60 -8.91
C SER A 120 -11.63 -19.70 -8.40
N PRO A 121 -11.16 -20.60 -9.26
CA PRO A 121 -10.15 -21.59 -8.90
C PRO A 121 -8.80 -20.91 -8.63
N ASP A 122 -7.90 -21.65 -7.99
CA ASP A 122 -6.51 -21.24 -7.86
C ASP A 122 -5.82 -21.25 -9.23
N GLU A 123 -4.91 -20.29 -9.42
CA GLU A 123 -4.06 -20.20 -10.60
C GLU A 123 -3.08 -21.39 -10.65
N LYS A 124 -3.01 -22.04 -11.79
CA LYS A 124 -2.11 -23.20 -12.00
C LYS A 124 -0.64 -22.84 -11.74
N GLU A 125 -0.23 -21.66 -12.16
CA GLU A 125 1.13 -21.16 -11.97
C GLU A 125 1.48 -21.01 -10.49
N GLY A 126 0.55 -20.54 -9.67
CA GLY A 126 0.71 -20.46 -8.22
C GLY A 126 0.87 -21.83 -7.57
N LEU A 127 0.06 -22.81 -7.98
CA LEU A 127 0.15 -24.18 -7.48
C LEU A 127 1.45 -24.87 -7.90
N ILE A 128 1.92 -24.67 -9.12
CA ILE A 128 3.21 -25.16 -9.63
C ILE A 128 4.37 -24.53 -8.84
N ALA A 129 4.32 -23.23 -8.59
CA ALA A 129 5.36 -22.55 -7.83
C ALA A 129 5.46 -23.10 -6.39
N ILE A 130 4.33 -23.38 -5.72
CA ILE A 130 4.31 -24.01 -4.40
C ILE A 130 4.96 -25.40 -4.45
N ASP A 131 4.55 -26.25 -5.39
CA ASP A 131 5.12 -27.62 -5.55
C ASP A 131 6.62 -27.57 -5.78
N HIS A 132 7.08 -26.74 -6.72
CA HIS A 132 8.50 -26.62 -7.05
C HIS A 132 9.34 -26.11 -5.88
N LEU A 133 8.87 -25.11 -5.13
CA LEU A 133 9.54 -24.62 -3.94
C LEU A 133 9.63 -25.69 -2.85
N GLN A 134 8.55 -26.45 -2.60
CA GLN A 134 8.56 -27.55 -1.63
C GLN A 134 9.50 -28.68 -2.05
N ARG A 135 9.48 -29.09 -3.32
CA ARG A 135 10.40 -30.11 -3.86
C ARG A 135 11.85 -29.67 -3.81
N ALA A 136 12.13 -28.38 -3.98
CA ALA A 136 13.48 -27.80 -3.79
C ALA A 136 13.89 -27.66 -2.30
N GLY A 137 12.98 -28.02 -1.37
CA GLY A 137 13.24 -28.12 0.07
C GLY A 137 12.96 -26.84 0.86
N ALA A 138 12.00 -26.02 0.40
CA ALA A 138 11.38 -24.97 1.18
C ALA A 138 10.18 -25.52 1.95
N ASP A 139 9.96 -25.00 3.15
CA ASP A 139 8.80 -25.32 3.98
C ASP A 139 7.74 -24.22 3.75
N TRP A 140 6.62 -24.56 3.13
CA TRP A 140 5.51 -23.61 2.92
C TRP A 140 4.75 -23.39 4.23
N THR A 141 4.45 -22.12 4.57
CA THR A 141 3.71 -21.77 5.80
C THR A 141 2.20 -22.00 5.67
N GLY A 142 1.72 -22.34 4.48
CA GLY A 142 0.31 -22.57 4.20
C GLY A 142 -0.48 -21.29 3.95
N ARG A 143 -1.78 -21.43 3.83
CA ARG A 143 -2.73 -20.32 3.64
C ARG A 143 -3.05 -19.69 4.98
N THR A 144 -2.28 -18.68 5.39
CA THR A 144 -2.55 -17.92 6.59
C THR A 144 -3.85 -17.14 6.46
N THR A 145 -4.65 -17.13 7.53
CA THR A 145 -5.96 -16.45 7.61
C THR A 145 -5.89 -15.10 8.30
N ASP A 146 -4.83 -14.83 9.03
CA ASP A 146 -4.62 -13.58 9.75
C ASP A 146 -3.57 -12.72 9.04
N LEU A 147 -3.92 -11.46 8.75
CA LEU A 147 -3.04 -10.48 8.13
C LEU A 147 -1.74 -10.26 8.92
N ALA A 148 -1.78 -10.40 10.25
CA ALA A 148 -0.63 -10.20 11.13
C ALA A 148 0.34 -11.39 11.18
N HIS A 149 -0.02 -12.56 10.62
CA HIS A 149 0.80 -13.77 10.69
C HIS A 149 1.91 -13.85 9.64
N THR A 150 1.90 -12.95 8.65
CA THR A 150 2.92 -12.87 7.59
C THR A 150 3.65 -11.54 7.63
N ILE A 151 4.90 -11.50 7.12
CA ILE A 151 5.66 -10.24 7.04
C ILE A 151 5.04 -9.32 6.00
N GLN A 152 4.66 -9.87 4.84
CA GLN A 152 3.89 -9.16 3.82
C GLN A 152 2.45 -9.67 3.78
N PRO A 153 1.47 -8.80 3.51
CA PRO A 153 0.09 -9.21 3.34
C PRO A 153 -0.04 -10.28 2.26
N ARG A 154 -0.77 -11.37 2.58
CA ARG A 154 -1.08 -12.42 1.62
C ARG A 154 -2.22 -12.01 0.67
N PHE A 155 -3.09 -11.11 1.11
CA PHE A 155 -4.14 -10.50 0.31
C PHE A 155 -3.89 -9.02 0.13
N GLN A 156 -3.98 -8.57 -1.11
CA GLN A 156 -3.91 -7.15 -1.47
C GLN A 156 -5.08 -6.77 -2.38
N ALA A 157 -5.43 -5.49 -2.36
CA ALA A 157 -6.39 -4.90 -3.28
C ALA A 157 -5.62 -3.92 -4.16
N ASN A 158 -5.52 -4.18 -5.47
CA ASN A 158 -4.64 -3.44 -6.35
C ASN A 158 -5.36 -2.92 -7.60
N LEU A 159 -4.86 -1.84 -8.17
CA LEU A 159 -5.42 -1.19 -9.34
C LEU A 159 -4.50 -1.41 -10.56
N TYR A 160 -5.11 -1.54 -11.72
CA TYR A 160 -4.42 -1.71 -13.00
C TYR A 160 -4.80 -0.60 -13.96
N ALA A 161 -3.81 -0.03 -14.65
CA ALA A 161 -3.99 1.12 -15.55
C ALA A 161 -5.07 0.88 -16.62
N ASN A 162 -5.12 -0.33 -17.18
CA ASN A 162 -6.09 -0.72 -18.22
C ASN A 162 -7.53 -0.92 -17.71
N GLN A 163 -7.72 -0.97 -16.39
CA GLN A 163 -9.03 -1.17 -15.75
C GLN A 163 -9.41 0.01 -14.84
N PHE A 164 -8.57 1.04 -14.74
CA PHE A 164 -8.78 2.20 -13.89
C PHE A 164 -9.41 3.36 -14.66
N GLY A 165 -10.30 4.10 -14.01
CA GLY A 165 -10.90 5.32 -14.53
C GLY A 165 -12.15 5.69 -13.76
N LEU A 166 -12.54 6.96 -13.80
CA LEU A 166 -13.72 7.44 -13.09
C LEU A 166 -15.01 6.75 -13.57
N ASP A 167 -15.08 6.42 -14.87
CA ASP A 167 -16.19 5.70 -15.49
C ASP A 167 -16.33 4.26 -15.00
N LYS A 168 -15.24 3.64 -14.55
CA LYS A 168 -15.20 2.30 -13.99
C LYS A 168 -15.64 2.23 -12.52
N MET A 169 -15.61 3.36 -11.83
CA MET A 169 -15.97 3.43 -10.41
C MET A 169 -17.48 3.30 -10.18
N SER A 170 -17.88 2.79 -9.02
CA SER A 170 -19.27 2.74 -8.59
C SER A 170 -19.92 4.14 -8.53
N LYS A 171 -21.25 4.21 -8.66
CA LYS A 171 -21.99 5.48 -8.54
C LYS A 171 -21.67 6.20 -7.22
N LYS A 172 -21.53 5.44 -6.11
CA LYS A 172 -21.23 5.98 -4.78
C LYS A 172 -19.82 6.61 -4.74
N THR A 173 -18.83 5.95 -5.31
CA THR A 173 -17.45 6.45 -5.38
C THR A 173 -17.36 7.70 -6.23
N ARG A 174 -17.97 7.70 -7.42
CA ARG A 174 -18.05 8.90 -8.28
C ARG A 174 -18.71 10.07 -7.55
N GLN A 175 -19.79 9.81 -6.80
CA GLN A 175 -20.46 10.83 -6.02
C GLN A 175 -19.57 11.36 -4.88
N ALA A 176 -18.81 10.52 -4.21
CA ALA A 176 -17.89 10.93 -3.15
C ALA A 176 -16.77 11.84 -3.70
N ILE A 177 -16.18 11.49 -4.84
CA ILE A 177 -15.16 12.31 -5.53
C ILE A 177 -15.75 13.65 -5.94
N ARG A 178 -16.95 13.66 -6.55
CA ARG A 178 -17.66 14.90 -6.92
C ARG A 178 -17.98 15.77 -5.71
N THR A 179 -18.39 15.14 -4.60
CA THR A 179 -18.67 15.86 -3.35
C THR A 179 -17.41 16.54 -2.84
N SER A 180 -16.28 15.84 -2.82
CA SER A 180 -15.00 16.41 -2.41
C SER A 180 -14.63 17.64 -3.26
N LYS A 181 -14.65 17.50 -4.60
CA LYS A 181 -14.38 18.60 -5.54
C LYS A 181 -15.34 19.79 -5.34
N ASN A 182 -16.64 19.54 -5.22
CA ASN A 182 -17.65 20.60 -5.04
C ASN A 182 -17.52 21.33 -3.71
N LYS A 183 -17.03 20.64 -2.68
CA LYS A 183 -16.74 21.25 -1.37
C LYS A 183 -15.42 22.01 -1.33
N GLY A 184 -14.71 22.09 -2.43
CA GLY A 184 -13.48 22.87 -2.55
C GLY A 184 -12.23 22.17 -2.01
N VAL A 185 -12.27 20.84 -1.89
CA VAL A 185 -11.04 20.08 -1.60
C VAL A 185 -10.15 20.15 -2.83
N ASP A 186 -8.91 20.58 -2.61
CA ASP A 186 -7.86 20.66 -3.62
C ASP A 186 -6.85 19.53 -3.44
N ILE A 187 -6.24 19.09 -4.56
CA ILE A 187 -5.19 18.05 -4.55
C ILE A 187 -3.87 18.67 -4.97
N GLN A 188 -2.87 18.44 -4.16
CA GLN A 188 -1.48 18.80 -4.43
C GLN A 188 -0.60 17.55 -4.44
N PHE A 189 0.33 17.49 -5.39
CA PHE A 189 1.40 16.51 -5.42
C PHE A 189 2.71 17.22 -5.06
N GLY A 190 3.44 16.62 -4.14
CA GLY A 190 4.68 17.21 -3.66
C GLY A 190 5.61 16.20 -3.00
N SER A 191 6.62 16.68 -2.31
CA SER A 191 7.65 15.87 -1.65
C SER A 191 7.90 16.40 -0.23
N HIS A 192 9.12 16.84 0.06
CA HIS A 192 9.52 17.29 1.40
C HIS A 192 8.72 18.51 1.92
N GLU A 193 8.25 19.36 1.03
CA GLU A 193 7.42 20.52 1.37
C GLU A 193 6.04 20.14 1.95
N LEU A 194 5.59 18.88 1.72
CA LEU A 194 4.34 18.35 2.29
C LEU A 194 4.57 17.38 3.45
N LEU A 195 5.84 17.17 3.85
CA LEU A 195 6.21 16.12 4.79
C LEU A 195 5.65 16.36 6.20
N GLU A 196 5.69 17.61 6.68
CA GLU A 196 5.20 17.96 8.01
C GLU A 196 3.68 17.72 8.11
N ASP A 197 2.92 18.22 7.14
CA ASP A 197 1.47 18.02 7.07
C ASP A 197 1.10 16.53 6.91
N PHE A 198 1.89 15.79 6.13
CA PHE A 198 1.73 14.35 5.99
C PHE A 198 1.94 13.63 7.33
N ALA A 199 3.01 13.97 8.06
CA ALA A 199 3.32 13.37 9.36
C ALA A 199 2.23 13.69 10.40
N GLU A 200 1.65 14.90 10.38
CA GLU A 200 0.51 15.26 11.22
C GLU A 200 -0.71 14.38 10.96
N LEU A 201 -1.08 14.16 9.68
CA LEU A 201 -2.18 13.28 9.29
C LEU A 201 -1.93 11.82 9.67
N MET A 202 -0.67 11.36 9.58
CA MET A 202 -0.29 10.03 10.06
C MET A 202 -0.45 9.91 11.56
N LYS A 203 -0.07 10.93 12.34
CA LYS A 203 -0.25 10.95 13.80
C LYS A 203 -1.74 10.93 14.19
N LYS A 204 -2.59 11.74 13.55
CA LYS A 204 -4.06 11.68 13.75
C LYS A 204 -4.63 10.29 13.45
N THR A 205 -4.10 9.63 12.41
CA THR A 205 -4.52 8.26 12.05
C THR A 205 -4.06 7.22 13.08
N GLU A 206 -2.82 7.36 13.61
CA GLU A 206 -2.27 6.53 14.67
C GLU A 206 -3.13 6.61 15.93
N ASP A 207 -3.40 7.83 16.40
CA ASP A 207 -4.17 8.09 17.61
C ASP A 207 -5.62 7.55 17.49
N ARG A 208 -6.27 7.77 16.34
CA ARG A 208 -7.63 7.29 16.08
C ARG A 208 -7.72 5.75 16.04
N LYS A 209 -6.71 5.08 15.49
CA LYS A 209 -6.72 3.61 15.34
C LYS A 209 -6.08 2.87 16.51
N GLY A 210 -5.40 3.57 17.43
CA GLY A 210 -4.67 2.96 18.54
C GLY A 210 -3.52 2.05 18.08
N ILE A 211 -2.84 2.41 16.99
CA ILE A 211 -1.73 1.64 16.41
C ILE A 211 -0.44 2.48 16.45
N ASN A 212 0.71 1.84 16.36
CA ASN A 212 2.00 2.54 16.25
C ASN A 212 2.39 2.61 14.77
N LEU A 213 2.52 3.83 14.25
CA LEU A 213 3.05 4.11 12.93
C LEU A 213 4.50 4.60 12.99
N ARG A 214 5.07 4.96 11.86
CA ARG A 214 6.42 5.53 11.78
C ARG A 214 6.38 7.03 12.03
N GLY A 215 7.51 7.59 12.52
CA GLY A 215 7.67 9.01 12.66
C GLY A 215 8.12 9.71 11.37
N ILE A 216 8.18 11.05 11.42
CA ILE A 216 8.55 11.91 10.30
C ILE A 216 9.91 11.53 9.68
N ASP A 217 10.92 11.20 10.52
CA ASP A 217 12.26 10.82 10.05
C ASP A 217 12.23 9.61 9.11
N TYR A 218 11.31 8.67 9.36
CA TYR A 218 11.16 7.52 8.49
C TYR A 218 10.50 7.88 7.16
N TYR A 219 9.53 8.78 7.16
CA TYR A 219 8.90 9.27 5.93
C TYR A 219 9.87 10.10 5.10
N GLN A 220 10.65 10.97 5.76
CA GLN A 220 11.75 11.70 5.12
C GLN A 220 12.73 10.74 4.46
N LYS A 221 13.15 9.70 5.18
CA LYS A 221 14.07 8.68 4.64
C LYS A 221 13.52 7.98 3.40
N LEU A 222 12.21 7.73 3.31
CA LEU A 222 11.58 7.19 2.10
C LEU A 222 11.72 8.16 0.92
N LEU A 223 11.42 9.45 1.13
CA LEU A 223 11.55 10.48 0.09
C LEU A 223 13.01 10.64 -0.36
N ASP A 224 13.97 10.67 0.58
CA ASP A 224 15.40 10.79 0.30
C ASP A 224 15.96 9.56 -0.45
N THR A 225 15.43 8.37 -0.15
CA THR A 225 15.88 7.12 -0.80
C THR A 225 15.33 6.99 -2.22
N TYR A 226 14.17 7.58 -2.51
CA TYR A 226 13.50 7.54 -3.81
C TYR A 226 13.19 8.94 -4.36
N PRO A 227 14.19 9.84 -4.54
CA PRO A 227 13.94 11.27 -4.75
C PRO A 227 13.12 11.59 -6.01
N ASN A 228 13.22 10.77 -7.08
CA ASN A 228 12.47 10.95 -8.31
C ASN A 228 11.27 10.01 -8.45
N ASN A 229 11.20 9.03 -7.57
CA ASN A 229 10.25 7.91 -7.60
C ASN A 229 9.43 7.84 -6.31
N SER A 230 9.22 8.98 -5.67
CA SER A 230 8.33 9.15 -4.52
C SER A 230 7.55 10.44 -4.62
N TYR A 231 6.36 10.47 -4.06
CA TYR A 231 5.57 11.69 -3.90
C TYR A 231 4.53 11.53 -2.79
N ILE A 232 4.15 12.67 -2.23
CA ILE A 232 3.00 12.80 -1.35
C ILE A 232 1.85 13.38 -2.18
N THR A 233 0.69 12.72 -2.15
CA THR A 233 -0.57 13.30 -2.62
C THR A 233 -1.30 13.84 -1.42
N MET A 234 -1.59 15.15 -1.41
CA MET A 234 -2.24 15.86 -0.30
C MET A 234 -3.58 16.43 -0.75
N ALA A 235 -4.64 16.09 -0.05
CA ALA A 235 -5.94 16.76 -0.16
C ALA A 235 -6.06 17.79 0.94
N SER A 236 -6.31 19.04 0.58
CA SER A 236 -6.42 20.17 1.51
C SER A 236 -7.69 20.97 1.26
N LEU A 237 -8.12 21.72 2.27
CA LEU A 237 -9.25 22.65 2.21
C LEU A 237 -8.80 24.03 2.68
N ASP A 238 -8.98 25.03 1.84
CA ASP A 238 -8.97 26.44 2.25
C ASP A 238 -10.33 26.73 2.94
N VAL A 239 -10.30 26.71 4.26
CA VAL A 239 -11.51 26.81 5.10
C VAL A 239 -12.13 28.21 4.99
N ALA A 240 -11.31 29.27 4.94
CA ALA A 240 -11.80 30.64 4.83
C ALA A 240 -12.49 30.89 3.49
N LYS A 241 -11.83 30.48 2.39
CA LYS A 241 -12.38 30.58 1.04
C LYS A 241 -13.66 29.76 0.86
N ARG A 242 -13.68 28.56 1.45
CA ARG A 242 -14.89 27.71 1.43
C ARG A 242 -16.03 28.35 2.19
N LEU A 243 -15.79 28.91 3.39
CA LEU A 243 -16.78 29.59 4.20
C LEU A 243 -17.38 30.79 3.46
N GLU A 244 -16.54 31.66 2.88
CA GLU A 244 -16.97 32.79 2.07
C GLU A 244 -17.91 32.38 0.93
N LYS A 245 -17.51 31.30 0.21
CA LYS A 245 -18.31 30.77 -0.90
C LYS A 245 -19.68 30.31 -0.44
N ILE A 246 -19.76 29.57 0.68
CA ILE A 246 -21.02 29.02 1.17
C ILE A 246 -21.91 30.11 1.73
N GLU A 247 -21.36 31.13 2.41
CA GLU A 247 -22.13 32.26 2.89
C GLU A 247 -22.78 33.02 1.74
N LYS A 248 -22.06 33.22 0.60
CA LYS A 248 -22.65 33.79 -0.62
C LYS A 248 -23.75 32.90 -1.21
N GLU A 249 -23.54 31.59 -1.27
CA GLU A 249 -24.57 30.64 -1.75
C GLU A 249 -25.79 30.66 -0.85
N CYS A 250 -25.66 30.81 0.48
CA CYS A 250 -26.72 30.91 1.43
C CYS A 250 -27.55 32.21 1.23
N GLN A 251 -26.87 33.34 1.01
CA GLN A 251 -27.56 34.63 0.73
C GLN A 251 -28.36 34.56 -0.57
N ILE A 252 -27.85 33.91 -1.61
CA ILE A 252 -28.56 33.69 -2.88
C ILE A 252 -29.81 32.83 -2.63
N ALA A 253 -29.67 31.72 -1.88
CA ALA A 253 -30.80 30.84 -1.57
C ALA A 253 -31.89 31.56 -0.73
N GLN A 254 -31.47 32.42 0.18
CA GLN A 254 -32.43 33.27 0.97
C GLN A 254 -33.19 34.21 0.05
N SER A 255 -32.52 34.91 -0.86
CA SER A 255 -33.14 35.81 -1.83
C SER A 255 -34.12 35.08 -2.76
N GLU A 256 -33.77 33.90 -3.27
CA GLU A 256 -34.64 33.08 -4.11
C GLU A 256 -35.85 32.52 -3.34
N ARG A 257 -35.69 32.21 -2.05
CA ARG A 257 -36.81 31.83 -1.17
C ARG A 257 -37.82 32.95 -1.05
N ILE A 258 -37.37 34.22 -0.83
CA ILE A 258 -38.23 35.39 -0.74
C ILE A 258 -39.03 35.58 -2.04
N LYS A 259 -38.36 35.58 -3.19
CA LYS A 259 -38.99 35.67 -4.52
C LYS A 259 -40.03 34.56 -4.73
N SER A 260 -39.71 33.33 -4.24
CA SER A 260 -40.66 32.22 -4.37
C SER A 260 -41.88 32.34 -3.47
N LEU A 261 -41.77 33.00 -2.31
CA LEU A 261 -42.87 33.36 -1.46
C LEU A 261 -43.79 34.40 -2.12
N GLU A 262 -43.23 35.47 -2.66
CA GLU A 262 -43.99 36.52 -3.39
C GLU A 262 -44.75 35.94 -4.59
N LEU A 263 -44.23 34.90 -5.23
CA LEU A 263 -44.84 34.21 -6.36
C LEU A 263 -45.76 33.03 -5.94
N ASN A 264 -46.06 32.85 -4.65
CA ASN A 264 -46.85 31.75 -4.09
C ASN A 264 -46.39 30.35 -4.56
N ARG A 265 -45.06 30.11 -4.70
CA ARG A 265 -44.50 28.85 -5.15
C ARG A 265 -44.06 27.98 -3.96
N GLU A 266 -44.96 27.45 -3.18
CA GLU A 266 -44.69 26.72 -1.92
C GLU A 266 -43.64 25.63 -2.04
N LYS A 267 -43.72 24.82 -3.10
CA LYS A 267 -42.71 23.74 -3.34
C LYS A 267 -41.29 24.28 -3.46
N LYS A 268 -41.11 25.43 -4.16
CA LYS A 268 -39.79 26.07 -4.29
C LYS A 268 -39.35 26.71 -2.99
N VAL A 269 -40.25 27.30 -2.25
CA VAL A 269 -39.99 27.86 -0.90
C VAL A 269 -39.38 26.76 -0.01
N LYS A 270 -40.01 25.58 0.03
CA LYS A 270 -39.47 24.43 0.79
C LYS A 270 -38.11 23.99 0.31
N GLN A 271 -37.90 23.86 -1.00
CA GLN A 271 -36.61 23.49 -1.56
C GLN A 271 -35.48 24.49 -1.20
N HIS A 272 -35.77 25.80 -1.25
CA HIS A 272 -34.79 26.81 -0.84
C HIS A 272 -34.53 26.77 0.66
N GLN A 273 -35.59 26.52 1.50
CA GLN A 273 -35.41 26.37 2.94
C GLN A 273 -34.49 25.16 3.26
N ASP A 274 -34.74 23.98 2.67
CA ASP A 274 -33.90 22.80 2.85
C ASP A 274 -32.42 23.07 2.44
N THR A 275 -32.24 23.90 1.40
CA THR A 275 -30.91 24.33 0.95
C THR A 275 -30.24 25.25 1.97
N ILE A 276 -30.96 26.25 2.49
CA ILE A 276 -30.46 27.18 3.52
C ILE A 276 -30.06 26.42 4.78
N ASP A 277 -30.90 25.48 5.24
CA ASP A 277 -30.65 24.72 6.46
C ASP A 277 -29.37 23.85 6.31
N ARG A 278 -29.18 23.25 5.13
CA ARG A 278 -27.94 22.48 4.79
C ARG A 278 -26.73 23.38 4.76
N LEU A 279 -26.83 24.55 4.15
CA LEU A 279 -25.67 25.49 4.04
C LEU A 279 -25.32 26.07 5.41
N ASN A 280 -26.29 26.41 6.24
CA ASN A 280 -26.07 26.91 7.61
C ASN A 280 -25.32 25.86 8.46
N LYS A 281 -25.68 24.57 8.38
CA LYS A 281 -24.95 23.50 9.06
C LYS A 281 -23.49 23.41 8.62
N GLU A 282 -23.21 23.62 7.32
CA GLU A 282 -21.83 23.62 6.82
C GLU A 282 -21.08 24.91 7.22
N ILE A 283 -21.75 26.07 7.25
CA ILE A 283 -21.21 27.34 7.77
C ILE A 283 -20.80 27.20 9.23
N ASP A 284 -21.67 26.67 10.10
CA ASP A 284 -21.39 26.48 11.52
C ASP A 284 -20.18 25.54 11.70
N PHE A 285 -20.19 24.41 10.97
CA PHE A 285 -19.07 23.46 10.97
C PHE A 285 -17.73 24.13 10.56
N LEU A 286 -17.72 24.96 9.52
CA LEU A 286 -16.50 25.63 9.05
C LEU A 286 -16.04 26.72 10.02
N LYS A 287 -16.95 27.44 10.68
CA LYS A 287 -16.62 28.41 11.74
C LYS A 287 -15.98 27.72 12.95
N GLU A 288 -16.46 26.54 13.31
CA GLU A 288 -15.82 25.72 14.35
C GLU A 288 -14.43 25.21 13.90
N ALA A 289 -14.31 24.77 12.64
CA ALA A 289 -13.04 24.35 12.08
C ALA A 289 -12.01 25.48 12.11
N GLN A 290 -12.37 26.71 11.74
CA GLN A 290 -11.46 27.87 11.84
C GLN A 290 -10.95 28.14 13.25
N LYS A 291 -11.76 27.81 14.28
CA LYS A 291 -11.33 27.94 15.67
C LYS A 291 -10.43 26.78 16.12
N ALA A 292 -10.64 25.60 15.57
CA ALA A 292 -9.92 24.38 15.93
C ALA A 292 -8.53 24.26 15.26
N TYR A 293 -8.37 24.87 14.09
CA TYR A 293 -7.15 24.82 13.29
C TYR A 293 -6.54 26.21 13.17
N ASP A 294 -5.30 26.38 13.63
CA ASP A 294 -4.56 27.66 13.57
C ASP A 294 -3.92 27.86 12.19
N ARG A 295 -4.71 27.66 11.13
CA ARG A 295 -4.29 27.83 9.72
C ARG A 295 -5.48 27.88 8.76
N ASP A 296 -5.31 28.61 7.65
CA ASP A 296 -6.34 28.76 6.62
C ASP A 296 -6.50 27.49 5.76
N ILE A 297 -5.36 26.89 5.37
CA ILE A 297 -5.34 25.66 4.55
C ILE A 297 -5.12 24.47 5.46
N VAL A 298 -6.13 23.61 5.56
CA VAL A 298 -6.13 22.42 6.41
C VAL A 298 -5.93 21.16 5.58
N PRO A 299 -4.91 20.32 5.87
CA PRO A 299 -4.74 19.01 5.26
C PRO A 299 -5.83 18.06 5.76
N LEU A 300 -6.51 17.37 4.85
CA LEU A 300 -7.62 16.48 5.15
C LEU A 300 -7.27 15.01 5.00
N ALA A 301 -6.48 14.66 4.00
CA ALA A 301 -6.02 13.31 3.72
C ALA A 301 -4.77 13.33 2.86
N ALA A 302 -3.91 12.35 3.05
CA ALA A 302 -2.72 12.20 2.22
C ALA A 302 -2.31 10.74 2.03
N THR A 303 -1.56 10.49 0.96
CA THR A 303 -0.85 9.23 0.71
C THR A 303 0.63 9.52 0.44
N LEU A 304 1.52 8.62 0.84
CA LEU A 304 2.92 8.59 0.43
C LEU A 304 3.13 7.40 -0.48
N THR A 305 3.56 7.68 -1.69
CA THR A 305 3.71 6.72 -2.78
C THR A 305 5.18 6.58 -3.18
N LEU A 306 5.60 5.35 -3.42
CA LEU A 306 6.91 5.01 -3.99
C LEU A 306 6.72 4.24 -5.29
N GLU A 307 7.62 4.45 -6.25
CA GLU A 307 7.59 3.81 -7.56
C GLU A 307 8.89 3.05 -7.84
N PHE A 308 8.78 1.91 -8.52
CA PHE A 308 9.93 1.16 -8.98
C PHE A 308 9.56 0.33 -10.23
N GLY A 309 10.41 0.40 -11.26
CA GLY A 309 10.12 -0.21 -12.56
C GLY A 309 8.86 0.44 -13.17
N ASN A 310 7.84 -0.36 -13.37
CA ASN A 310 6.53 0.06 -13.87
C ASN A 310 5.41 -0.10 -12.82
N THR A 311 5.78 -0.13 -11.54
CA THR A 311 4.85 -0.32 -10.42
C THR A 311 4.88 0.85 -9.46
N SER A 312 3.77 1.08 -8.79
CA SER A 312 3.58 2.13 -7.79
C SER A 312 2.94 1.55 -6.54
N GLU A 313 3.38 2.00 -5.36
CA GLU A 313 2.91 1.48 -4.08
C GLU A 313 2.55 2.60 -3.11
N ASN A 314 1.31 2.61 -2.61
CA ASN A 314 0.89 3.45 -1.49
C ASN A 314 1.41 2.83 -0.18
N ILE A 315 2.54 3.33 0.30
CA ILE A 315 3.20 2.80 1.50
C ILE A 315 2.49 3.26 2.77
N TYR A 316 2.03 4.51 2.79
CA TYR A 316 1.31 5.11 3.92
C TYR A 316 0.17 5.98 3.45
N ALA A 317 -0.87 6.04 4.27
CA ALA A 317 -2.01 6.94 4.07
C ALA A 317 -2.56 7.40 5.42
N GLY A 318 -2.81 8.70 5.53
CA GLY A 318 -3.39 9.34 6.71
C GLY A 318 -4.60 10.20 6.37
N MET A 319 -5.43 10.47 7.36
CA MET A 319 -6.58 11.35 7.21
C MET A 319 -6.95 12.04 8.53
N ASP A 320 -7.58 13.19 8.42
CA ASP A 320 -8.26 13.87 9.50
C ASP A 320 -9.75 13.46 9.51
N ASP A 321 -10.21 12.82 10.59
CA ASP A 321 -11.59 12.33 10.71
C ASP A 321 -12.59 13.46 10.97
N TYR A 322 -12.13 14.63 11.42
CA TYR A 322 -12.97 15.81 11.60
C TYR A 322 -13.70 16.18 10.30
N PHE A 323 -13.00 16.09 9.16
CA PHE A 323 -13.51 16.39 7.83
C PHE A 323 -14.08 15.18 7.07
N LYS A 324 -14.51 14.11 7.73
CA LYS A 324 -15.02 12.88 7.07
C LYS A 324 -16.12 13.11 6.05
N SER A 325 -16.99 14.14 6.28
CA SER A 325 -18.08 14.52 5.38
C SER A 325 -17.60 15.14 4.05
N TYR A 326 -16.32 15.45 3.93
CA TYR A 326 -15.70 15.98 2.70
C TYR A 326 -15.23 14.88 1.74
N SER A 327 -15.24 13.62 2.18
CA SER A 327 -14.80 12.45 1.38
C SER A 327 -13.38 12.56 0.82
N ALA A 328 -12.53 13.39 1.43
CA ALA A 328 -11.18 13.65 0.98
C ALA A 328 -10.32 12.39 0.77
N PRO A 329 -10.35 11.36 1.64
CA PRO A 329 -9.55 10.16 1.42
C PRO A 329 -9.87 9.43 0.10
N ILE A 330 -11.15 9.38 -0.32
CA ILE A 330 -11.54 8.74 -1.58
C ILE A 330 -10.97 9.54 -2.76
N TYR A 331 -11.06 10.86 -2.70
CA TYR A 331 -10.54 11.72 -3.74
C TYR A 331 -9.00 11.64 -3.81
N THR A 332 -8.31 11.69 -2.66
CA THR A 332 -6.84 11.54 -2.58
C THR A 332 -6.36 10.23 -3.22
N TRP A 333 -6.96 9.10 -2.84
CA TRP A 333 -6.55 7.79 -3.36
C TRP A 333 -6.82 7.65 -4.86
N PHE A 334 -7.94 8.21 -5.35
CA PHE A 334 -8.23 8.24 -6.77
C PHE A 334 -7.18 9.03 -7.55
N GLU A 335 -6.85 10.25 -7.10
CA GLU A 335 -5.86 11.11 -7.77
C GLU A 335 -4.43 10.53 -7.64
N THR A 336 -4.13 9.85 -6.53
CA THR A 336 -2.85 9.13 -6.39
C THR A 336 -2.70 8.04 -7.46
N ALA A 337 -3.72 7.22 -7.66
CA ALA A 337 -3.70 6.18 -8.69
C ALA A 337 -3.68 6.77 -10.10
N GLN A 338 -4.48 7.83 -10.34
CA GLN A 338 -4.47 8.56 -11.60
C GLN A 338 -3.06 9.07 -11.93
N ARG A 339 -2.39 9.70 -10.95
CA ARG A 339 -1.02 10.20 -11.08
C ARG A 339 -0.02 9.09 -11.38
N ALA A 340 -0.13 7.95 -10.68
CA ALA A 340 0.76 6.80 -10.91
C ALA A 340 0.65 6.31 -12.37
N PHE A 341 -0.56 6.18 -12.89
CA PHE A 341 -0.79 5.71 -14.26
C PHE A 341 -0.37 6.75 -15.33
N GLU A 342 -0.58 8.05 -15.07
CA GLU A 342 -0.07 9.14 -15.93
C GLU A 342 1.46 9.15 -15.99
N ARG A 343 2.16 8.66 -14.95
CA ARG A 343 3.61 8.51 -14.91
C ARG A 343 4.10 7.23 -15.60
N GLY A 344 3.19 6.41 -16.15
CA GLY A 344 3.52 5.21 -16.91
C GLY A 344 3.53 3.91 -16.09
N ASN A 345 3.14 3.96 -14.81
CA ASN A 345 2.97 2.73 -14.05
C ASN A 345 1.77 1.94 -14.57
N ILE A 346 1.85 0.62 -14.55
CA ILE A 346 0.77 -0.28 -14.99
C ILE A 346 -0.02 -0.87 -13.82
N TRP A 347 0.54 -0.81 -12.61
CA TRP A 347 0.02 -1.41 -11.40
C TRP A 347 0.23 -0.46 -10.21
N GLN A 348 -0.82 -0.30 -9.39
CA GLN A 348 -0.83 0.50 -8.17
C GLN A 348 -1.24 -0.38 -6.99
N ASN A 349 -0.31 -0.63 -6.08
CA ASN A 349 -0.58 -1.34 -4.84
C ASN A 349 -1.27 -0.41 -3.83
N MET A 350 -2.48 -0.78 -3.41
CA MET A 350 -3.17 -0.08 -2.33
C MET A 350 -2.90 -0.71 -0.94
N GLY A 351 -2.03 -1.73 -0.88
CA GLY A 351 -1.65 -2.42 0.36
C GLY A 351 -2.60 -3.55 0.78
N GLY A 352 -2.26 -4.21 1.88
CA GLY A 352 -2.96 -5.37 2.40
C GLY A 352 -4.42 -5.13 2.76
N ILE A 353 -5.20 -6.18 2.64
CA ILE A 353 -6.59 -6.27 3.11
C ILE A 353 -6.74 -7.48 4.02
N GLU A 354 -7.86 -7.54 4.74
CA GLU A 354 -8.21 -8.69 5.54
C GLU A 354 -8.45 -9.92 4.64
N ASN A 355 -7.95 -11.08 5.07
CA ASN A 355 -7.91 -12.29 4.25
C ASN A 355 -9.30 -12.93 3.99
N ASP A 356 -10.33 -12.44 4.68
CA ASP A 356 -11.73 -12.87 4.55
C ASP A 356 -12.60 -11.89 3.76
N LEU A 357 -12.00 -10.83 3.20
CA LEU A 357 -12.68 -9.78 2.45
C LEU A 357 -13.83 -9.09 3.20
N SER A 358 -13.75 -9.00 4.54
CA SER A 358 -14.85 -8.47 5.37
C SER A 358 -14.48 -7.24 6.20
N GLY A 359 -13.20 -6.93 6.34
CA GLY A 359 -12.71 -5.90 7.25
C GLY A 359 -12.74 -4.47 6.70
N GLY A 360 -12.33 -3.54 7.54
CA GLY A 360 -12.35 -2.10 7.23
C GLY A 360 -11.40 -1.68 6.11
N LEU A 361 -10.25 -2.37 5.96
CA LEU A 361 -9.32 -2.11 4.86
C LEU A 361 -9.94 -2.52 3.53
N TYR A 362 -10.53 -3.72 3.48
CA TYR A 362 -11.25 -4.19 2.30
C TYR A 362 -12.42 -3.26 1.95
N HIS A 363 -13.29 -2.90 2.91
CA HIS A 363 -14.43 -2.00 2.67
C HIS A 363 -14.04 -0.62 2.15
N PHE A 364 -12.88 -0.11 2.54
CA PHE A 364 -12.40 1.15 2.00
C PHE A 364 -11.89 0.97 0.56
N LYS A 365 -11.00 -0.01 0.33
CA LYS A 365 -10.34 -0.23 -0.95
C LYS A 365 -11.28 -0.75 -2.04
N SER A 366 -12.30 -1.54 -1.68
CA SER A 366 -13.32 -2.04 -2.62
C SER A 366 -14.09 -0.93 -3.34
N LYS A 367 -14.11 0.31 -2.80
CA LYS A 367 -14.71 1.48 -3.47
C LYS A 367 -14.05 1.84 -4.80
N PHE A 368 -12.83 1.39 -5.02
CA PHE A 368 -12.05 1.65 -6.23
C PHE A 368 -12.14 0.52 -7.26
N GLU A 369 -13.01 -0.47 -7.05
CA GLU A 369 -13.20 -1.66 -7.89
C GLU A 369 -11.88 -2.39 -8.19
N PRO A 370 -11.08 -2.71 -7.14
CA PRO A 370 -9.75 -3.29 -7.33
C PRO A 370 -9.80 -4.75 -7.77
N ILE A 371 -8.69 -5.21 -8.32
CA ILE A 371 -8.38 -6.63 -8.40
C ILE A 371 -7.91 -7.09 -7.02
N ILE A 372 -8.45 -8.20 -6.55
CA ILE A 372 -8.00 -8.87 -5.33
C ILE A 372 -6.90 -9.87 -5.73
N GLU A 373 -5.75 -9.68 -5.14
CA GLU A 373 -4.58 -10.53 -5.33
C GLU A 373 -4.34 -11.35 -4.07
N GLU A 374 -4.46 -12.68 -4.21
CA GLU A 374 -4.05 -13.64 -3.20
C GLU A 374 -2.71 -14.23 -3.62
N PHE A 375 -1.66 -13.98 -2.82
CA PHE A 375 -0.33 -14.51 -3.06
C PHE A 375 -0.17 -15.93 -2.52
N ILE A 376 0.81 -16.69 -3.05
CA ILE A 376 1.15 -18.04 -2.55
C ILE A 376 1.63 -18.03 -1.09
N GLY A 377 1.97 -16.85 -0.53
CA GLY A 377 2.38 -16.68 0.87
C GLY A 377 3.86 -16.92 1.12
N GLU A 378 4.19 -17.24 2.37
CA GLU A 378 5.57 -17.34 2.84
C GLU A 378 6.14 -18.75 2.78
N PHE A 379 7.46 -18.79 2.54
CA PHE A 379 8.25 -20.01 2.59
C PHE A 379 9.45 -19.81 3.51
N ASN A 380 9.79 -20.85 4.27
CA ASN A 380 11.03 -20.93 5.01
C ASN A 380 11.95 -21.95 4.34
N ILE A 381 13.18 -21.54 4.01
CA ILE A 381 14.21 -22.39 3.42
C ILE A 381 15.24 -22.69 4.52
N PRO A 382 15.19 -23.86 5.18
CA PRO A 382 16.16 -24.20 6.21
C PRO A 382 17.59 -24.26 5.64
N VAL A 383 18.51 -23.49 6.22
CA VAL A 383 19.94 -23.55 5.85
C VAL A 383 20.60 -24.74 6.54
N ASN A 384 20.25 -24.96 7.82
CA ASN A 384 20.56 -26.19 8.57
C ASN A 384 19.27 -26.66 9.27
N ARG A 385 18.73 -27.82 8.84
CA ARG A 385 17.45 -28.32 9.33
C ARG A 385 17.42 -28.57 10.85
N LEU A 386 18.52 -29.01 11.46
CA LEU A 386 18.58 -29.26 12.90
C LEU A 386 18.54 -27.96 13.69
N LEU A 387 19.38 -26.99 13.31
CA LEU A 387 19.41 -25.67 13.95
C LEU A 387 18.08 -24.92 13.74
N TYR A 388 17.48 -25.02 12.56
CA TYR A 388 16.15 -24.42 12.28
C TYR A 388 15.05 -25.01 13.17
N LYS A 389 14.99 -26.35 13.32
CA LYS A 389 14.03 -26.99 14.22
C LYS A 389 14.24 -26.56 15.68
N ALA A 390 15.49 -26.52 16.15
CA ALA A 390 15.83 -26.07 17.49
C ALA A 390 15.41 -24.60 17.72
N SER A 391 15.67 -23.71 16.76
CA SER A 391 15.29 -22.30 16.85
C SER A 391 13.77 -22.09 16.91
N ASN A 392 13.01 -22.85 16.11
CA ASN A 392 11.55 -22.81 16.15
C ASN A 392 10.98 -23.29 17.50
N HIS A 393 11.60 -24.31 18.09
CA HIS A 393 11.20 -24.79 19.43
C HIS A 393 11.44 -23.72 20.51
N VAL A 394 12.63 -23.10 20.50
CA VAL A 394 12.95 -21.99 21.42
C VAL A 394 12.00 -20.80 21.23
N TYR A 395 11.67 -20.44 19.98
CA TYR A 395 10.73 -19.37 19.70
C TYR A 395 9.32 -19.68 20.23
N ALA A 396 8.84 -20.90 20.02
CA ALA A 396 7.53 -21.35 20.52
C ALA A 396 7.45 -21.31 22.05
N LEU A 397 8.52 -21.72 22.75
CA LEU A 397 8.60 -21.64 24.22
C LEU A 397 8.58 -20.19 24.72
N ARG A 398 9.29 -19.27 24.05
CA ARG A 398 9.28 -17.83 24.41
C ARG A 398 7.90 -17.20 24.21
N LYS A 399 7.20 -17.53 23.11
CA LYS A 399 5.85 -17.04 22.84
C LYS A 399 4.87 -17.47 23.94
N LYS A 400 4.93 -18.74 24.37
CA LYS A 400 4.10 -19.26 25.48
C LYS A 400 4.39 -18.61 26.85
N ARG A 401 5.58 -18.06 27.05
CA ARG A 401 5.98 -17.41 28.32
C ARG A 401 5.59 -15.93 28.37
N ASN A 402 5.32 -15.32 27.21
CA ASN A 402 4.96 -13.90 27.08
C ASN A 402 3.47 -13.69 26.74
N SER A 403 2.71 -14.76 26.58
CA SER A 403 1.23 -14.81 26.52
C SER A 403 0.63 -15.24 27.85
#